data_f1eceb09a94c1948c2d76f143e271965
#
_entry.id   f1eceb09a94c1948c2d76f143e271965
#
_cell.length_a   1.000
_cell.length_b   1.000
_cell.length_c   1.000
_cell.angle_alpha   90.00
_cell.angle_beta   90.00
_cell.angle_gamma   90.00
#
_symmetry.space_group_name_H-M   'P 1'
#
loop_
_entity.id
_entity.type
_entity.pdbx_description
1 polymer ?
#
loop_
_entity_poly.entity_id
_entity_poly.type
_entity_poly.pdbx_seq_one_letter_code
_entity_poly.pdbx_strand_id
1 'polypeptide(L)'
;MSRLSALLEELCPDGVEFVPLWSVTIWDKKFNAVERYKQPVVDSYQYLLANDLFLMEVDCGDVFLLSTGEKTGWTTEDVAGEYLKEGEVVSIPWGKSRAVTDCIKYYKGKFVTADNRIATSSNTGILSNKYLYYWMMSRGQVIDSFYRGSGIKHPDMAKVLDMQIPVPPLAIQNEIVKLLDNFTELTAELTAELQLRKKQYSFYRDSLLNFSRDDAEVEWKTLGETTKSISSGKNKIRVVDGEYPVYGSTGIIGYCTNFVYEHAQILVARVGSVGYVQIADGRYDVSDNTLIVDVLSTINMKYIFYYLGYMNLSRLAHGAGQPLITAGQLKKLIIPIPPLETQAKIVSILDRFDALCHDLTQGLPAEIAARKKQYEYYRDKLLTFPRKGESARKAR
;
A
#
# COMPACT_ATOMS: atom_id res chain seq x y z
N MET A 1 -26.14 -19.00 -12.78
CA MET A 1 -25.48 -17.94 -13.58
C MET A 1 -25.39 -16.67 -12.75
N SER A 2 -24.30 -15.88 -12.89
CA SER A 2 -24.26 -14.57 -12.24
C SER A 2 -25.20 -13.60 -12.97
N ARG A 3 -25.69 -12.56 -12.26
CA ARG A 3 -26.52 -11.52 -12.87
C ARG A 3 -25.85 -10.89 -14.09
N LEU A 4 -24.54 -10.66 -14.04
CA LEU A 4 -23.79 -10.12 -15.16
C LEU A 4 -23.79 -11.06 -16.37
N SER A 5 -23.64 -12.39 -16.16
CA SER A 5 -23.67 -13.36 -17.26
C SER A 5 -25.03 -13.35 -17.96
N ALA A 6 -26.12 -13.29 -17.21
CA ALA A 6 -27.47 -13.20 -17.78
C ALA A 6 -27.65 -11.90 -18.60
N LEU A 7 -27.21 -10.76 -18.06
CA LEU A 7 -27.26 -9.47 -18.79
C LEU A 7 -26.42 -9.49 -20.08
N LEU A 8 -25.26 -10.12 -20.08
CA LEU A 8 -24.43 -10.23 -21.27
C LEU A 8 -25.08 -11.10 -22.35
N GLU A 9 -25.67 -12.24 -21.98
CA GLU A 9 -26.39 -13.12 -22.90
C GLU A 9 -27.64 -12.45 -23.49
N GLU A 10 -28.36 -11.66 -22.67
CA GLU A 10 -29.58 -10.98 -23.08
C GLU A 10 -29.30 -9.74 -23.95
N LEU A 11 -28.38 -8.88 -23.52
CA LEU A 11 -28.20 -7.53 -24.10
C LEU A 11 -27.04 -7.44 -25.08
N CYS A 12 -26.09 -8.37 -25.07
CA CYS A 12 -24.89 -8.36 -25.90
C CYS A 12 -24.56 -9.74 -26.49
N PRO A 13 -25.51 -10.51 -27.03
CA PRO A 13 -25.26 -11.86 -27.55
C PRO A 13 -24.20 -11.89 -28.67
N ASP A 14 -24.13 -10.84 -29.46
CA ASP A 14 -23.19 -10.69 -30.60
C ASP A 14 -21.90 -9.94 -30.25
N GLY A 15 -21.68 -9.66 -28.96
CA GLY A 15 -20.54 -8.85 -28.48
C GLY A 15 -20.86 -7.37 -28.28
N VAL A 16 -19.83 -6.57 -27.99
CA VAL A 16 -19.93 -5.16 -27.58
C VAL A 16 -19.33 -4.27 -28.67
N GLU A 17 -19.92 -3.09 -28.85
CA GLU A 17 -19.35 -2.04 -29.71
C GLU A 17 -18.13 -1.39 -29.02
N PHE A 18 -17.07 -1.17 -29.81
CA PHE A 18 -15.87 -0.45 -29.38
C PHE A 18 -15.78 0.85 -30.15
N VAL A 19 -15.72 1.93 -29.43
CA VAL A 19 -15.64 3.30 -30.01
C VAL A 19 -14.40 4.03 -29.50
N PRO A 20 -13.85 4.98 -30.27
CA PRO A 20 -12.72 5.77 -29.78
C PRO A 20 -13.16 6.66 -28.63
N LEU A 21 -12.29 6.81 -27.63
CA LEU A 21 -12.60 7.52 -26.37
C LEU A 21 -13.08 8.96 -26.62
N TRP A 22 -12.52 9.64 -27.66
CA TRP A 22 -12.94 10.99 -28.03
C TRP A 22 -14.42 11.10 -28.42
N SER A 23 -15.04 10.03 -28.92
CA SER A 23 -16.44 10.05 -29.39
C SER A 23 -17.47 9.97 -28.26
N VAL A 24 -17.05 9.56 -27.06
CA VAL A 24 -17.94 9.34 -25.90
C VAL A 24 -17.53 10.13 -24.67
N THR A 25 -16.51 10.99 -24.77
CA THR A 25 -16.02 11.82 -23.67
C THR A 25 -15.85 13.27 -24.05
N ILE A 26 -16.05 14.16 -23.08
CA ILE A 26 -15.71 15.58 -23.14
C ILE A 26 -14.52 15.79 -22.21
N TRP A 27 -13.58 16.64 -22.63
CA TRP A 27 -12.36 16.94 -21.88
C TRP A 27 -12.30 18.41 -21.47
N ASP A 28 -11.53 18.69 -20.43
CA ASP A 28 -11.41 20.01 -19.79
C ASP A 28 -10.74 21.07 -20.66
N LYS A 29 -10.03 20.67 -21.70
CA LYS A 29 -9.36 21.60 -22.62
C LYS A 29 -9.12 21.00 -23.99
N LYS A 30 -8.86 21.86 -24.98
CA LYS A 30 -8.37 21.44 -26.30
C LYS A 30 -6.90 21.07 -26.23
N PHE A 31 -6.56 19.96 -26.89
CA PHE A 31 -5.19 19.48 -26.99
C PHE A 31 -4.64 19.80 -28.38
N ASN A 32 -3.50 20.50 -28.45
CA ASN A 32 -2.92 20.98 -29.71
C ASN A 32 -2.58 19.85 -30.69
N ALA A 33 -2.26 18.65 -30.20
CA ALA A 33 -1.92 17.48 -31.02
C ALA A 33 -3.14 16.66 -31.46
N VAL A 34 -4.36 17.07 -31.10
CA VAL A 34 -5.61 16.37 -31.42
C VAL A 34 -6.38 17.11 -32.50
N GLU A 35 -6.85 16.40 -33.51
CA GLU A 35 -7.65 16.97 -34.59
C GLU A 35 -8.93 17.58 -34.04
N ARG A 36 -9.32 18.77 -34.61
CA ARG A 36 -10.43 19.57 -34.08
C ARG A 36 -11.77 18.84 -34.03
N TYR A 37 -12.02 17.92 -34.96
CA TYR A 37 -13.26 17.14 -35.01
C TYR A 37 -13.38 16.11 -33.86
N LYS A 38 -12.27 15.72 -33.27
CA LYS A 38 -12.24 14.80 -32.11
C LYS A 38 -12.57 15.51 -30.79
N GLN A 39 -12.51 16.84 -30.76
CA GLN A 39 -12.87 17.66 -29.60
C GLN A 39 -13.78 18.81 -29.99
N PRO A 40 -15.01 18.51 -30.48
CA PRO A 40 -15.96 19.60 -30.89
C PRO A 40 -16.38 20.44 -29.71
N VAL A 41 -16.49 19.82 -28.53
CA VAL A 41 -16.85 20.48 -27.27
C VAL A 41 -15.73 20.24 -26.24
N VAL A 42 -15.50 21.22 -25.37
CA VAL A 42 -14.65 21.12 -24.19
C VAL A 42 -15.40 21.71 -23.00
N ASP A 43 -15.14 21.11 -21.81
CA ASP A 43 -15.69 21.63 -20.55
C ASP A 43 -14.57 22.32 -19.77
N SER A 44 -14.34 23.61 -20.12
CA SER A 44 -13.20 24.37 -19.62
C SER A 44 -13.28 24.58 -18.10
N TYR A 45 -12.39 23.94 -17.35
CA TYR A 45 -12.19 24.22 -15.94
C TYR A 45 -11.07 25.25 -15.74
N GLN A 46 -11.32 26.26 -14.92
CA GLN A 46 -10.22 27.03 -14.34
C GLN A 46 -9.45 26.13 -13.39
N TYR A 47 -8.13 26.18 -13.43
CA TYR A 47 -7.27 25.36 -12.60
C TYR A 47 -6.18 26.19 -11.94
N LEU A 48 -5.72 25.69 -10.80
CA LEU A 48 -4.61 26.24 -10.05
C LEU A 48 -3.31 25.45 -10.31
N LEU A 49 -2.20 26.07 -10.04
CA LEU A 49 -0.95 25.32 -9.90
C LEU A 49 -1.05 24.41 -8.66
N ALA A 50 -0.31 23.30 -8.67
CA ALA A 50 -0.40 22.32 -7.58
C ALA A 50 -0.09 22.93 -6.20
N ASN A 51 0.87 23.85 -6.10
CA ASN A 51 1.20 24.53 -4.84
C ASN A 51 0.07 25.43 -4.34
N ASP A 52 -0.58 26.16 -5.23
CA ASP A 52 -1.67 27.06 -4.88
C ASP A 52 -2.91 26.27 -4.46
N LEU A 53 -3.15 25.12 -5.10
CA LEU A 53 -4.22 24.20 -4.71
C LEU A 53 -4.04 23.70 -3.27
N PHE A 54 -2.82 23.32 -2.88
CA PHE A 54 -2.54 22.84 -1.52
C PHE A 54 -2.67 23.93 -0.46
N LEU A 55 -2.45 25.20 -0.80
CA LEU A 55 -2.66 26.32 0.12
C LEU A 55 -4.13 26.57 0.45
N MET A 56 -5.06 26.01 -0.32
CA MET A 56 -6.50 26.09 -0.06
C MET A 56 -6.99 25.03 0.94
N GLU A 57 -6.13 24.10 1.37
CA GLU A 57 -6.53 23.03 2.28
C GLU A 57 -6.97 23.57 3.64
N VAL A 58 -8.14 23.15 4.09
CA VAL A 58 -8.69 23.45 5.42
C VAL A 58 -9.23 22.21 6.08
N ASP A 59 -9.23 22.22 7.41
CA ASP A 59 -9.87 21.16 8.19
C ASP A 59 -11.39 21.21 8.01
N CYS A 60 -12.02 20.07 7.80
CA CYS A 60 -13.47 19.92 7.69
C CYS A 60 -14.12 20.61 6.46
N GLY A 61 -13.40 20.71 5.34
CA GLY A 61 -13.96 21.18 4.07
C GLY A 61 -14.85 20.12 3.38
N ASP A 62 -15.74 20.57 2.48
CA ASP A 62 -16.65 19.72 1.66
C ASP A 62 -16.35 19.78 0.16
N VAL A 63 -15.42 20.63 -0.24
CA VAL A 63 -14.93 20.77 -1.63
C VAL A 63 -13.62 20.04 -1.79
N PHE A 64 -13.56 19.10 -2.73
CA PHE A 64 -12.40 18.24 -2.93
C PHE A 64 -11.28 18.96 -3.72
N LEU A 65 -10.06 18.87 -3.25
CA LEU A 65 -8.88 19.38 -3.96
C LEU A 65 -8.35 18.31 -4.92
N LEU A 66 -8.83 18.32 -6.17
CA LEU A 66 -8.51 17.34 -7.20
C LEU A 66 -7.11 17.58 -7.78
N SER A 67 -6.11 16.88 -7.27
CA SER A 67 -4.71 16.92 -7.73
C SER A 67 -4.24 15.56 -8.22
N THR A 68 -3.03 15.50 -8.81
CA THR A 68 -2.34 14.25 -9.18
C THR A 68 -1.64 13.58 -8.00
N GLY A 69 -1.57 14.23 -6.84
CA GLY A 69 -0.95 13.72 -5.61
C GLY A 69 -1.73 12.54 -5.01
N GLU A 70 -1.09 11.70 -4.21
CA GLU A 70 -1.77 10.64 -3.43
C GLU A 70 -2.67 11.24 -2.36
N LYS A 71 -2.12 12.20 -1.63
CA LYS A 71 -2.86 12.96 -0.63
C LYS A 71 -3.56 14.10 -1.33
N THR A 72 -4.86 14.12 -1.20
CA THR A 72 -5.72 15.23 -1.57
C THR A 72 -6.32 15.77 -0.30
N GLY A 73 -6.46 17.09 -0.24
CA GLY A 73 -7.11 17.76 0.87
C GLY A 73 -8.55 18.13 0.53
N TRP A 74 -9.14 18.86 1.43
CA TRP A 74 -10.48 19.44 1.30
C TRP A 74 -10.41 20.92 1.56
N THR A 75 -11.37 21.66 0.98
CA THR A 75 -11.55 23.10 1.23
C THR A 75 -13.04 23.40 1.35
N THR A 76 -13.37 24.67 1.61
CA THR A 76 -14.76 25.15 1.63
C THR A 76 -15.10 25.87 0.35
N GLU A 77 -16.41 26.08 0.08
CA GLU A 77 -16.87 26.84 -1.07
C GLU A 77 -16.38 28.29 -1.05
N ASP A 78 -16.34 28.90 0.13
CA ASP A 78 -15.86 30.29 0.27
C ASP A 78 -14.38 30.43 -0.11
N VAL A 79 -13.54 29.47 0.28
CA VAL A 79 -12.12 29.46 -0.08
C VAL A 79 -11.93 29.09 -1.57
N ALA A 80 -12.73 28.16 -2.07
CA ALA A 80 -12.71 27.75 -3.49
C ALA A 80 -13.09 28.88 -4.45
N GLY A 81 -14.04 29.75 -4.06
CA GLY A 81 -14.43 30.92 -4.81
C GLY A 81 -14.73 30.63 -6.29
N GLU A 82 -14.11 31.38 -7.20
CA GLU A 82 -14.29 31.22 -8.64
C GLU A 82 -13.76 29.91 -9.22
N TYR A 83 -12.88 29.21 -8.50
CA TYR A 83 -12.33 27.91 -8.90
C TYR A 83 -13.25 26.72 -8.57
N LEU A 84 -14.35 26.97 -7.85
CA LEU A 84 -15.34 25.95 -7.50
C LEU A 84 -15.99 25.36 -8.76
N LYS A 85 -15.98 24.03 -8.85
CA LYS A 85 -16.67 23.24 -9.87
C LYS A 85 -17.49 22.16 -9.21
N GLU A 86 -18.54 21.71 -9.90
CA GLU A 86 -19.34 20.57 -9.50
C GLU A 86 -19.56 19.65 -10.70
N GLY A 87 -19.43 18.36 -10.49
CA GLY A 87 -19.60 17.38 -11.57
C GLY A 87 -19.15 15.98 -11.21
N GLU A 88 -19.21 15.09 -12.20
CA GLU A 88 -18.71 13.72 -12.11
C GLU A 88 -17.62 13.53 -13.16
N VAL A 89 -16.40 13.32 -12.70
CA VAL A 89 -15.20 13.43 -13.53
C VAL A 89 -14.22 12.29 -13.29
N VAL A 90 -13.41 12.01 -14.34
CA VAL A 90 -12.22 11.15 -14.27
C VAL A 90 -11.02 11.99 -14.65
N SER A 91 -9.97 11.99 -13.85
CA SER A 91 -8.75 12.73 -14.14
C SER A 91 -7.57 11.83 -14.42
N ILE A 92 -6.74 12.24 -15.39
CA ILE A 92 -5.39 11.69 -15.60
C ILE A 92 -4.35 12.80 -15.40
N PRO A 93 -3.12 12.49 -14.96
CA PRO A 93 -2.12 13.53 -14.71
C PRO A 93 -1.66 14.18 -16.01
N TRP A 94 -1.46 15.50 -15.99
CA TRP A 94 -0.73 16.17 -17.07
C TRP A 94 0.76 15.85 -17.00
N GLY A 95 1.33 15.82 -15.80
CA GLY A 95 2.71 15.44 -15.57
C GLY A 95 2.81 14.35 -14.51
N LYS A 96 3.67 13.36 -14.72
CA LYS A 96 3.86 12.26 -13.76
C LYS A 96 5.30 11.82 -13.61
N SER A 97 5.63 11.31 -12.42
CA SER A 97 6.90 10.65 -12.08
C SER A 97 6.71 9.20 -11.60
N ARG A 98 5.47 8.74 -11.45
CA ARG A 98 5.08 7.40 -10.99
C ARG A 98 4.08 6.76 -11.95
N ALA A 99 3.61 5.53 -11.69
CA ALA A 99 2.63 4.86 -12.54
C ALA A 99 1.36 5.70 -12.71
N VAL A 100 0.77 5.71 -13.90
CA VAL A 100 -0.43 6.51 -14.17
C VAL A 100 -1.62 6.06 -13.34
N THR A 101 -1.71 4.78 -13.03
CA THR A 101 -2.75 4.20 -12.15
C THR A 101 -2.76 4.77 -10.74
N ASP A 102 -1.61 5.25 -10.25
CA ASP A 102 -1.52 5.91 -8.94
C ASP A 102 -2.06 7.35 -8.96
N CYS A 103 -2.31 7.88 -10.16
CA CYS A 103 -2.71 9.27 -10.38
C CYS A 103 -4.11 9.41 -10.98
N ILE A 104 -4.65 8.36 -11.62
CA ILE A 104 -6.03 8.39 -12.15
C ILE A 104 -7.01 8.45 -10.98
N LYS A 105 -7.93 9.41 -11.03
CA LYS A 105 -8.95 9.59 -9.99
C LYS A 105 -10.33 9.70 -10.61
N TYR A 106 -11.30 9.17 -9.90
CA TYR A 106 -12.72 9.43 -10.10
C TYR A 106 -13.22 10.28 -8.95
N TYR A 107 -14.02 11.30 -9.27
CA TYR A 107 -14.68 12.12 -8.28
C TYR A 107 -16.08 12.53 -8.75
N LYS A 108 -17.02 12.65 -7.79
CA LYS A 108 -18.37 13.17 -8.00
C LYS A 108 -18.72 14.11 -6.86
N GLY A 109 -18.98 15.36 -7.18
CA GLY A 109 -19.32 16.41 -6.22
C GLY A 109 -18.62 17.72 -6.55
N LYS A 110 -18.43 18.56 -5.51
CA LYS A 110 -17.76 19.86 -5.61
C LYS A 110 -16.25 19.71 -5.53
N PHE A 111 -15.51 20.33 -6.42
CA PHE A 111 -14.06 20.25 -6.46
C PHE A 111 -13.38 21.52 -6.99
N VAL A 112 -12.12 21.67 -6.65
CA VAL A 112 -11.16 22.58 -7.29
C VAL A 112 -10.07 21.71 -7.91
N THR A 113 -9.58 22.06 -9.10
CA THR A 113 -8.62 21.23 -9.82
C THR A 113 -7.26 21.90 -9.98
N ALA A 114 -6.20 21.09 -9.91
CA ALA A 114 -4.88 21.46 -10.41
C ALA A 114 -4.77 21.22 -11.92
N ASP A 115 -3.56 21.37 -12.49
CA ASP A 115 -3.31 21.11 -13.92
C ASP A 115 -3.35 19.60 -14.24
N ASN A 116 -4.54 19.04 -14.19
CA ASN A 116 -4.87 17.67 -14.62
C ASN A 116 -5.41 17.67 -16.05
N ARG A 117 -5.68 16.48 -16.57
CA ARG A 117 -6.51 16.26 -17.75
C ARG A 117 -7.78 15.55 -17.28
N ILE A 118 -8.89 16.24 -17.41
CA ILE A 118 -10.18 15.82 -16.86
C ILE A 118 -11.10 15.40 -17.99
N ALA A 119 -11.69 14.22 -17.85
CA ALA A 119 -12.67 13.66 -18.75
C ALA A 119 -14.01 13.42 -18.05
N THR A 120 -15.08 13.57 -18.78
CA THR A 120 -16.43 13.15 -18.40
C THR A 120 -17.13 12.52 -19.61
N SER A 121 -18.17 11.73 -19.36
CA SER A 121 -19.00 11.18 -20.46
C SER A 121 -19.66 12.29 -21.26
N SER A 122 -19.63 12.18 -22.59
CA SER A 122 -20.40 13.09 -23.47
C SER A 122 -21.90 12.80 -23.42
N ASN A 123 -22.30 11.62 -22.98
CA ASN A 123 -23.70 11.22 -22.80
C ASN A 123 -23.80 10.15 -21.71
N THR A 124 -24.26 10.54 -20.53
CA THR A 124 -24.45 9.63 -19.38
C THR A 124 -25.53 8.57 -19.59
N GLY A 125 -26.37 8.72 -20.60
CA GLY A 125 -27.31 7.68 -21.05
C GLY A 125 -26.64 6.51 -21.80
N ILE A 126 -25.37 6.67 -22.20
CA ILE A 126 -24.60 5.70 -22.97
C ILE A 126 -23.38 5.20 -22.16
N LEU A 127 -22.64 6.14 -21.53
CA LEU A 127 -21.42 5.83 -20.80
C LEU A 127 -21.49 6.36 -19.36
N SER A 128 -21.28 5.48 -18.39
CA SER A 128 -21.09 5.83 -16.99
C SER A 128 -19.67 6.37 -16.75
N ASN A 129 -19.54 7.51 -16.05
CA ASN A 129 -18.23 8.06 -15.70
C ASN A 129 -17.42 7.11 -14.80
N LYS A 130 -18.08 6.40 -13.91
CA LYS A 130 -17.41 5.43 -13.04
C LYS A 130 -16.94 4.18 -13.78
N TYR A 131 -17.70 3.74 -14.81
CA TYR A 131 -17.26 2.69 -15.72
C TYR A 131 -16.04 3.16 -16.54
N LEU A 132 -16.05 4.41 -17.05
CA LEU A 132 -14.91 5.02 -17.70
C LEU A 132 -13.65 5.01 -16.80
N TYR A 133 -13.79 5.37 -15.52
CA TYR A 133 -12.71 5.30 -14.54
C TYR A 133 -12.12 3.89 -14.45
N TYR A 134 -12.94 2.87 -14.22
CA TYR A 134 -12.46 1.50 -14.11
C TYR A 134 -11.81 1.00 -15.40
N TRP A 135 -12.37 1.39 -16.54
CA TRP A 135 -11.76 1.06 -17.82
C TRP A 135 -10.39 1.72 -17.99
N MET A 136 -10.24 3.00 -17.69
CA MET A 136 -8.93 3.68 -17.71
C MET A 136 -7.93 3.02 -16.75
N MET A 137 -8.35 2.64 -15.55
CA MET A 137 -7.53 1.90 -14.61
C MET A 137 -7.08 0.54 -15.15
N SER A 138 -7.95 -0.19 -15.86
CA SER A 138 -7.57 -1.47 -16.50
C SER A 138 -6.60 -1.29 -17.66
N ARG A 139 -6.55 -0.12 -18.28
CA ARG A 139 -5.65 0.24 -19.39
C ARG A 139 -4.46 1.08 -18.94
N GLY A 140 -4.22 1.15 -17.65
CA GLY A 140 -3.19 2.00 -17.07
C GLY A 140 -1.80 1.81 -17.69
N GLN A 141 -1.36 0.57 -17.95
CA GLN A 141 -0.07 0.30 -18.61
C GLN A 141 -0.01 0.84 -20.05
N VAL A 142 -1.12 0.75 -20.79
CA VAL A 142 -1.21 1.30 -22.15
C VAL A 142 -1.17 2.81 -22.11
N ILE A 143 -1.97 3.43 -21.24
CA ILE A 143 -1.96 4.89 -21.04
C ILE A 143 -0.57 5.35 -20.60
N ASP A 144 0.08 4.61 -19.71
CA ASP A 144 1.43 4.89 -19.22
C ASP A 144 2.47 4.94 -20.35
N SER A 145 2.34 4.04 -21.33
CA SER A 145 3.22 3.98 -22.50
C SER A 145 3.11 5.21 -23.42
N PHE A 146 2.04 6.00 -23.29
CA PHE A 146 1.85 7.23 -24.06
C PHE A 146 2.50 8.44 -23.39
N TYR A 147 3.03 8.32 -22.18
CA TYR A 147 3.74 9.37 -21.49
C TYR A 147 5.21 9.45 -21.93
N ARG A 148 5.66 10.64 -22.29
CA ARG A 148 7.01 10.91 -22.79
C ARG A 148 7.69 12.06 -22.04
N GLY A 149 9.00 12.02 -21.94
CA GLY A 149 9.86 13.02 -21.30
C GLY A 149 10.98 12.37 -20.49
N SER A 150 12.06 13.09 -20.23
CA SER A 150 13.23 12.60 -19.49
C SER A 150 13.16 12.82 -17.97
N GLY A 151 12.26 13.70 -17.51
CA GLY A 151 12.01 13.95 -16.09
C GLY A 151 10.52 13.76 -15.79
N ILE A 152 9.76 14.85 -15.70
CA ILE A 152 8.31 14.76 -15.63
C ILE A 152 7.80 14.37 -17.02
N LYS A 153 7.09 13.25 -17.09
CA LYS A 153 6.55 12.72 -18.34
C LYS A 153 5.17 13.29 -18.59
N HIS A 154 4.88 13.67 -19.83
CA HIS A 154 3.60 14.24 -20.28
C HIS A 154 2.87 13.30 -21.25
N PRO A 155 1.50 13.25 -21.23
CA PRO A 155 0.73 12.34 -22.07
C PRO A 155 0.65 12.81 -23.54
N ASP A 156 0.73 11.86 -24.44
CA ASP A 156 0.33 12.01 -25.84
C ASP A 156 -1.21 11.87 -25.91
N MET A 157 -1.91 13.00 -25.76
CA MET A 157 -3.38 13.01 -25.69
C MET A 157 -4.04 12.52 -26.98
N ALA A 158 -3.41 12.65 -28.16
CA ALA A 158 -3.96 12.09 -29.37
C ALA A 158 -4.11 10.56 -29.29
N LYS A 159 -3.10 9.88 -28.75
CA LYS A 159 -3.15 8.44 -28.53
C LYS A 159 -4.14 8.04 -27.44
N VAL A 160 -4.24 8.84 -26.37
CA VAL A 160 -5.23 8.59 -25.29
C VAL A 160 -6.64 8.68 -25.85
N LEU A 161 -6.95 9.70 -26.65
CA LEU A 161 -8.29 9.90 -27.21
C LEU A 161 -8.66 8.84 -28.26
N ASP A 162 -7.69 8.31 -29.00
CA ASP A 162 -7.91 7.25 -30.00
C ASP A 162 -8.06 5.84 -29.42
N MET A 163 -7.87 5.67 -28.12
CA MET A 163 -8.09 4.37 -27.45
C MET A 163 -9.54 3.92 -27.63
N GLN A 164 -9.71 2.61 -27.90
CA GLN A 164 -11.01 1.98 -28.16
C GLN A 164 -11.62 1.48 -26.85
N ILE A 165 -12.68 2.15 -26.35
CA ILE A 165 -13.44 1.73 -25.18
C ILE A 165 -14.64 0.86 -25.59
N PRO A 166 -14.86 -0.30 -24.94
CA PRO A 166 -16.11 -1.05 -25.09
C PRO A 166 -17.25 -0.31 -24.38
N VAL A 167 -18.37 -0.14 -25.08
CA VAL A 167 -19.58 0.54 -24.53
C VAL A 167 -20.75 -0.43 -24.51
N PRO A 168 -20.83 -1.35 -23.55
CA PRO A 168 -21.99 -2.18 -23.36
C PRO A 168 -23.17 -1.34 -22.83
N PRO A 169 -24.42 -1.82 -22.90
CA PRO A 169 -25.59 -1.17 -22.29
C PRO A 169 -25.35 -0.78 -20.83
N LEU A 170 -25.93 0.34 -20.37
CA LEU A 170 -25.74 0.85 -19.01
C LEU A 170 -26.03 -0.16 -17.90
N ALA A 171 -26.99 -1.08 -18.10
CA ALA A 171 -27.28 -2.13 -17.13
C ALA A 171 -26.06 -3.03 -16.86
N ILE A 172 -25.25 -3.33 -17.90
CA ILE A 172 -24.01 -4.10 -17.79
C ILE A 172 -22.92 -3.24 -17.16
N GLN A 173 -22.74 -1.97 -17.60
CA GLN A 173 -21.77 -1.05 -17.02
C GLN A 173 -22.01 -0.88 -15.51
N ASN A 174 -23.26 -0.67 -15.10
CA ASN A 174 -23.63 -0.48 -13.69
C ASN A 174 -23.39 -1.74 -12.85
N GLU A 175 -23.65 -2.93 -13.41
CA GLU A 175 -23.38 -4.19 -12.69
C GLU A 175 -21.87 -4.41 -12.53
N ILE A 176 -21.06 -4.10 -13.54
CA ILE A 176 -19.59 -4.14 -13.47
C ILE A 176 -19.08 -3.14 -12.42
N VAL A 177 -19.56 -1.91 -12.45
CA VAL A 177 -19.20 -0.87 -11.48
C VAL A 177 -19.51 -1.35 -10.07
N LYS A 178 -20.73 -1.88 -9.83
CA LYS A 178 -21.12 -2.40 -8.53
C LYS A 178 -20.19 -3.51 -8.02
N LEU A 179 -19.80 -4.43 -8.89
CA LEU A 179 -18.89 -5.52 -8.52
C LEU A 179 -17.49 -4.97 -8.16
N LEU A 180 -16.99 -4.02 -8.94
CA LEU A 180 -15.66 -3.44 -8.70
C LEU A 180 -15.65 -2.51 -7.47
N ASP A 181 -16.74 -1.79 -7.21
CA ASP A 181 -16.92 -1.00 -5.99
C ASP A 181 -16.84 -1.87 -4.74
N ASN A 182 -17.55 -3.00 -4.72
CA ASN A 182 -17.51 -3.93 -3.59
C ASN A 182 -16.08 -4.41 -3.27
N PHE A 183 -15.25 -4.68 -4.30
CA PHE A 183 -13.84 -5.03 -4.07
C PHE A 183 -13.03 -3.87 -3.50
N THR A 184 -13.29 -2.66 -3.96
CA THR A 184 -12.59 -1.45 -3.52
C THR A 184 -12.96 -1.12 -2.07
N GLU A 185 -14.24 -1.16 -1.73
CA GLU A 185 -14.75 -0.96 -0.37
C GLU A 185 -14.16 -1.98 0.60
N LEU A 186 -14.25 -3.28 0.27
CA LEU A 186 -13.69 -4.33 1.12
C LEU A 186 -12.19 -4.14 1.36
N THR A 187 -11.43 -3.74 0.33
CA THR A 187 -9.99 -3.48 0.48
C THR A 187 -9.72 -2.26 1.37
N ALA A 188 -10.55 -1.21 1.27
CA ALA A 188 -10.47 -0.03 2.11
C ALA A 188 -10.81 -0.35 3.57
N GLU A 189 -11.87 -1.12 3.82
CA GLU A 189 -12.27 -1.59 5.16
C GLU A 189 -11.16 -2.41 5.82
N LEU A 190 -10.60 -3.40 5.12
CA LEU A 190 -9.49 -4.21 5.63
C LEU A 190 -8.24 -3.36 5.93
N THR A 191 -7.98 -2.34 5.12
CA THR A 191 -6.86 -1.41 5.35
C THR A 191 -7.10 -0.54 6.57
N ALA A 192 -8.32 -0.04 6.76
CA ALA A 192 -8.70 0.72 7.95
C ALA A 192 -8.64 -0.15 9.21
N GLU A 193 -9.14 -1.40 9.14
CA GLU A 193 -9.03 -2.36 10.23
C GLU A 193 -7.56 -2.62 10.61
N LEU A 194 -6.68 -2.84 9.64
CA LEU A 194 -5.25 -3.02 9.91
C LEU A 194 -4.66 -1.83 10.66
N GLN A 195 -5.02 -0.60 10.31
CA GLN A 195 -4.54 0.59 11.01
C GLN A 195 -5.07 0.66 12.47
N LEU A 196 -6.34 0.31 12.67
CA LEU A 196 -6.93 0.25 14.01
C LEU A 196 -6.27 -0.84 14.85
N ARG A 197 -6.02 -2.03 14.29
CA ARG A 197 -5.34 -3.14 14.98
C ARG A 197 -3.91 -2.80 15.33
N LYS A 198 -3.17 -2.08 14.49
CA LYS A 198 -1.83 -1.57 14.80
C LYS A 198 -1.84 -0.58 15.96
N LYS A 199 -2.81 0.33 16.02
CA LYS A 199 -2.98 1.23 17.16
C LYS A 199 -3.32 0.46 18.44
N GLN A 200 -4.21 -0.51 18.34
CA GLN A 200 -4.59 -1.38 19.47
C GLN A 200 -3.39 -2.21 19.96
N TYR A 201 -2.61 -2.77 19.04
CA TYR A 201 -1.36 -3.47 19.38
C TYR A 201 -0.40 -2.57 20.16
N SER A 202 -0.13 -1.36 19.64
CA SER A 202 0.75 -0.41 20.35
C SER A 202 0.26 -0.09 21.75
N PHE A 203 -1.04 0.15 21.91
CA PHE A 203 -1.64 0.43 23.23
C PHE A 203 -1.48 -0.75 24.20
N TYR A 204 -1.81 -1.98 23.77
CA TYR A 204 -1.67 -3.16 24.63
C TYR A 204 -0.21 -3.49 24.93
N ARG A 205 0.68 -3.39 23.93
CA ARG A 205 2.11 -3.58 24.13
C ARG A 205 2.63 -2.62 25.20
N ASP A 206 2.33 -1.34 25.07
CA ASP A 206 2.81 -0.31 25.98
C ASP A 206 2.21 -0.49 27.40
N SER A 207 0.94 -0.90 27.49
CA SER A 207 0.29 -1.19 28.77
C SER A 207 0.83 -2.45 29.46
N LEU A 208 1.04 -3.52 28.69
CA LEU A 208 1.47 -4.81 29.24
C LEU A 208 2.97 -4.86 29.60
N LEU A 209 3.78 -4.00 28.98
CA LEU A 209 5.23 -3.94 29.19
C LEU A 209 5.67 -2.76 30.08
N ASN A 210 4.74 -1.95 30.54
CA ASN A 210 5.01 -0.84 31.47
C ASN A 210 4.81 -1.28 32.91
N PHE A 211 5.89 -1.66 33.59
CA PHE A 211 5.89 -2.07 34.97
C PHE A 211 6.29 -0.95 35.94
N SER A 212 5.65 -0.91 37.11
CA SER A 212 6.09 -0.05 38.21
C SER A 212 7.32 -0.65 38.91
N ARG A 213 8.19 0.21 39.41
CA ARG A 213 9.31 -0.19 40.29
C ARG A 213 8.83 -0.69 41.65
N ASP A 214 7.64 -0.31 42.05
CA ASP A 214 7.05 -0.66 43.37
C ASP A 214 6.23 -1.96 43.28
N ASP A 215 6.16 -2.62 42.13
CA ASP A 215 5.48 -3.89 41.99
C ASP A 215 6.29 -5.00 42.63
N ALA A 216 5.79 -5.55 43.74
CA ALA A 216 6.48 -6.55 44.58
C ALA A 216 6.65 -7.91 43.85
N GLU A 217 5.88 -8.18 42.82
CA GLU A 217 5.99 -9.43 42.02
C GLU A 217 6.98 -9.32 40.86
N VAL A 218 7.55 -8.14 40.60
CA VAL A 218 8.46 -7.91 39.47
C VAL A 218 9.89 -7.71 39.94
N GLU A 219 10.75 -8.62 39.57
CA GLU A 219 12.19 -8.48 39.80
C GLU A 219 12.81 -7.62 38.68
N TRP A 220 13.64 -6.63 39.06
CA TRP A 220 14.37 -5.82 38.11
C TRP A 220 15.81 -6.33 37.99
N LYS A 221 16.15 -6.87 36.82
CA LYS A 221 17.46 -7.45 36.52
C LYS A 221 18.12 -6.75 35.34
N THR A 222 19.43 -6.82 35.26
CA THR A 222 20.13 -6.44 34.03
C THR A 222 19.88 -7.51 32.96
N LEU A 223 19.85 -7.09 31.68
CA LEU A 223 19.72 -8.06 30.57
C LEU A 223 20.86 -9.11 30.60
N GLY A 224 22.06 -8.70 31.11
CA GLY A 224 23.18 -9.62 31.28
C GLY A 224 22.87 -10.77 32.27
N GLU A 225 22.11 -10.51 33.35
CA GLU A 225 21.70 -11.52 34.32
C GLU A 225 20.60 -12.46 33.80
N THR A 226 19.90 -12.08 32.75
CA THR A 226 18.80 -12.85 32.14
C THR A 226 19.25 -13.67 30.92
N THR A 227 20.54 -13.58 30.55
CA THR A 227 21.09 -14.18 29.35
C THR A 227 22.29 -15.09 29.64
N LYS A 228 22.46 -16.17 28.90
CA LYS A 228 23.69 -16.99 28.91
C LYS A 228 24.83 -16.21 28.30
N SER A 229 24.55 -15.50 27.19
CA SER A 229 25.56 -14.69 26.50
C SER A 229 24.90 -13.57 25.68
N ILE A 230 25.65 -12.47 25.49
CA ILE A 230 25.38 -11.46 24.47
C ILE A 230 26.68 -11.25 23.71
N SER A 231 26.68 -11.58 22.40
CA SER A 231 27.88 -11.54 21.55
C SER A 231 27.56 -11.01 20.14
N SER A 232 28.57 -10.58 19.40
CA SER A 232 28.40 -10.24 17.98
C SER A 232 28.46 -11.48 17.11
N GLY A 233 27.65 -11.53 16.05
CA GLY A 233 27.84 -12.46 14.96
C GLY A 233 29.24 -12.28 14.32
N LYS A 234 29.68 -13.26 13.55
CA LYS A 234 31.03 -13.29 12.94
C LYS A 234 31.01 -13.58 11.45
N ASN A 235 29.84 -13.92 10.87
CA ASN A 235 29.77 -14.31 9.47
C ASN A 235 30.08 -13.12 8.54
N LYS A 236 31.03 -13.34 7.63
CA LYS A 236 31.41 -12.42 6.55
C LYS A 236 31.27 -13.06 5.17
N ILE A 237 31.00 -14.37 5.11
CA ILE A 237 30.97 -15.18 3.90
C ILE A 237 29.52 -15.45 3.52
N ARG A 238 29.15 -15.12 2.28
CA ARG A 238 27.84 -15.43 1.71
C ARG A 238 28.06 -16.09 0.35
N VAL A 239 27.29 -17.11 0.10
CA VAL A 239 27.32 -17.86 -1.17
C VAL A 239 25.93 -17.86 -1.79
N VAL A 240 25.88 -17.99 -3.11
CA VAL A 240 24.59 -17.95 -3.85
C VAL A 240 23.75 -19.17 -3.53
N ASP A 241 24.36 -20.36 -3.45
CA ASP A 241 23.69 -21.64 -3.27
C ASP A 241 23.93 -22.21 -1.84
N GLY A 242 23.92 -21.34 -0.83
CA GLY A 242 24.04 -21.74 0.57
C GLY A 242 22.75 -22.36 1.11
N GLU A 243 22.90 -23.34 2.00
CA GLU A 243 21.76 -24.06 2.62
C GLU A 243 21.19 -23.28 3.82
N TYR A 244 22.05 -22.59 4.58
CA TYR A 244 21.67 -21.97 5.84
C TYR A 244 21.59 -20.45 5.73
N PRO A 245 20.51 -19.80 6.24
CA PRO A 245 20.37 -18.36 6.18
C PRO A 245 21.41 -17.66 7.06
N VAL A 246 21.90 -16.52 6.58
CA VAL A 246 22.73 -15.60 7.34
C VAL A 246 21.89 -14.37 7.70
N TYR A 247 21.69 -14.16 8.99
CA TYR A 247 20.96 -13.01 9.49
C TYR A 247 21.83 -11.77 9.62
N GLY A 248 21.29 -10.63 9.19
CA GLY A 248 21.87 -9.31 9.33
C GLY A 248 21.02 -8.38 10.19
N SER A 249 21.16 -7.08 9.97
CA SER A 249 20.48 -6.04 10.76
C SER A 249 18.94 -6.11 10.65
N THR A 250 18.37 -6.56 9.52
CA THR A 250 16.92 -6.57 9.27
C THR A 250 16.47 -7.82 8.52
N GLY A 251 16.82 -9.00 9.01
CA GLY A 251 16.43 -10.27 8.38
C GLY A 251 17.58 -10.97 7.68
N ILE A 252 17.23 -11.88 6.79
CA ILE A 252 18.19 -12.71 6.03
C ILE A 252 18.88 -11.83 4.97
N ILE A 253 20.21 -11.83 4.98
CA ILE A 253 21.05 -11.03 4.06
C ILE A 253 21.83 -11.91 3.05
N GLY A 254 21.62 -13.20 3.08
CA GLY A 254 22.27 -14.19 2.21
C GLY A 254 22.29 -15.56 2.87
N TYR A 255 23.04 -16.47 2.28
CA TYR A 255 23.14 -17.86 2.73
C TYR A 255 24.59 -18.29 2.89
N CYS A 256 24.81 -19.36 3.66
CA CYS A 256 26.13 -19.98 3.85
C CYS A 256 26.02 -21.51 3.79
N THR A 257 27.15 -22.19 3.66
CA THR A 257 27.22 -23.66 3.58
C THR A 257 27.20 -24.36 4.94
N ASN A 258 27.55 -23.65 6.01
CA ASN A 258 27.61 -24.19 7.36
C ASN A 258 26.85 -23.27 8.31
N PHE A 259 26.13 -23.86 9.26
CA PHE A 259 25.47 -23.11 10.33
C PHE A 259 26.37 -23.05 11.59
N VAL A 260 26.15 -22.03 12.41
CA VAL A 260 26.79 -21.85 13.72
C VAL A 260 25.80 -22.03 14.87
N TYR A 261 24.55 -21.68 14.61
CA TYR A 261 23.44 -21.71 15.58
C TYR A 261 22.33 -22.62 15.08
N GLU A 262 21.66 -23.33 16.02
CA GLU A 262 20.58 -24.28 15.69
C GLU A 262 19.37 -24.21 16.64
N HIS A 263 19.24 -23.11 17.39
CA HIS A 263 18.11 -22.86 18.29
C HIS A 263 17.69 -21.41 18.24
N ALA A 264 16.45 -21.13 18.66
CA ALA A 264 15.89 -19.80 18.64
C ALA A 264 16.67 -18.83 19.53
N GLN A 265 17.05 -17.68 18.98
CA GLN A 265 17.75 -16.60 19.69
C GLN A 265 17.23 -15.23 19.24
N ILE A 266 17.33 -14.24 20.13
CA ILE A 266 17.03 -12.84 19.79
C ILE A 266 18.25 -12.23 19.13
N LEU A 267 18.01 -11.56 18.03
CA LEU A 267 19.01 -10.79 17.29
C LEU A 267 18.70 -9.30 17.39
N VAL A 268 19.72 -8.50 17.71
CA VAL A 268 19.63 -7.03 17.79
C VAL A 268 20.58 -6.41 16.78
N ALA A 269 20.06 -5.57 15.90
CA ALA A 269 20.88 -4.85 14.93
C ALA A 269 21.87 -3.90 15.64
N ARG A 270 23.15 -4.14 15.41
CA ARG A 270 24.25 -3.37 15.99
C ARG A 270 24.54 -2.11 15.19
N VAL A 271 24.53 -2.22 13.86
CA VAL A 271 24.77 -1.15 12.88
C VAL A 271 23.74 -1.20 11.76
N GLY A 272 23.61 -0.15 10.98
CA GLY A 272 22.56 -0.02 9.97
C GLY A 272 21.23 0.35 10.62
N SER A 273 20.26 -0.56 10.65
CA SER A 273 18.99 -0.37 11.36
C SER A 273 19.15 -0.57 12.87
N VAL A 274 20.00 0.26 13.48
CA VAL A 274 20.44 0.12 14.88
C VAL A 274 19.26 -0.04 15.83
N GLY A 275 19.33 -1.09 16.67
CA GLY A 275 18.30 -1.36 17.67
C GLY A 275 17.09 -2.16 17.17
N TYR A 276 17.03 -2.52 15.89
CA TYR A 276 16.01 -3.44 15.38
C TYR A 276 16.18 -4.83 16.02
N VAL A 277 15.06 -5.39 16.51
CA VAL A 277 15.02 -6.67 17.22
C VAL A 277 14.27 -7.68 16.40
N GLN A 278 14.84 -8.87 16.23
CA GLN A 278 14.25 -10.01 15.51
C GLN A 278 14.57 -11.34 16.20
N ILE A 279 13.83 -12.37 15.87
CA ILE A 279 14.13 -13.75 16.29
C ILE A 279 14.67 -14.50 15.08
N ALA A 280 15.79 -15.22 15.27
CA ALA A 280 16.24 -16.27 14.35
C ALA A 280 15.98 -17.61 14.98
N ASP A 281 15.54 -18.58 14.18
CA ASP A 281 15.22 -19.95 14.62
C ASP A 281 15.67 -20.98 13.57
N GLY A 282 15.87 -22.23 14.00
CA GLY A 282 16.41 -23.30 13.16
C GLY A 282 17.93 -23.22 13.05
N ARG A 283 18.48 -23.65 11.90
CA ARG A 283 19.92 -23.62 11.61
C ARG A 283 20.29 -22.39 10.81
N TYR A 284 21.20 -21.59 11.35
CA TYR A 284 21.56 -20.29 10.74
C TYR A 284 22.96 -19.82 11.16
N ASP A 285 23.42 -18.73 10.55
CA ASP A 285 24.57 -17.95 10.99
C ASP A 285 24.21 -16.45 11.07
N VAL A 286 25.07 -15.65 11.71
CA VAL A 286 24.81 -14.23 12.01
C VAL A 286 25.99 -13.37 11.63
N SER A 287 25.71 -12.26 10.92
CA SER A 287 26.73 -11.29 10.51
C SER A 287 27.24 -10.46 11.70
N ASP A 288 28.42 -9.86 11.53
CA ASP A 288 29.07 -8.98 12.52
C ASP A 288 28.29 -7.66 12.77
N ASN A 289 27.32 -7.35 11.94
CA ASN A 289 26.42 -6.21 12.11
C ASN A 289 25.29 -6.46 13.12
N THR A 290 25.25 -7.61 13.76
CA THR A 290 24.13 -8.07 14.60
C THR A 290 24.65 -8.66 15.91
N LEU A 291 24.00 -8.31 17.01
CA LEU A 291 24.22 -8.90 18.33
C LEU A 291 23.26 -10.05 18.53
N ILE A 292 23.75 -11.14 19.13
CA ILE A 292 23.02 -12.34 19.47
C ILE A 292 22.78 -12.32 20.98
N VAL A 293 21.52 -12.43 21.39
CA VAL A 293 21.10 -12.46 22.80
C VAL A 293 20.53 -13.86 23.10
N ASP A 294 21.33 -14.67 23.79
CA ASP A 294 20.96 -16.03 24.20
C ASP A 294 20.37 -16.01 25.60
N VAL A 295 19.03 -16.10 25.67
CA VAL A 295 18.25 -15.95 26.91
C VAL A 295 18.33 -17.23 27.75
N LEU A 296 18.35 -17.11 29.08
CA LEU A 296 18.30 -18.24 30.01
C LEU A 296 16.97 -18.98 29.86
N SER A 297 17.02 -20.32 30.00
CA SER A 297 15.82 -21.18 29.92
C SER A 297 14.80 -20.96 31.06
N THR A 298 15.17 -20.23 32.10
CA THR A 298 14.30 -19.84 33.21
C THR A 298 13.44 -18.60 32.91
N ILE A 299 13.62 -18.00 31.71
CA ILE A 299 12.93 -16.78 31.28
C ILE A 299 12.31 -17.04 29.90
N ASN A 300 11.12 -16.49 29.67
CA ASN A 300 10.50 -16.60 28.36
C ASN A 300 11.23 -15.69 27.36
N MET A 301 11.89 -16.29 26.36
CA MET A 301 12.66 -15.58 25.34
C MET A 301 11.80 -14.58 24.56
N LYS A 302 10.55 -14.93 24.19
CA LYS A 302 9.65 -14.03 23.48
C LYS A 302 9.23 -12.82 24.33
N TYR A 303 9.13 -12.98 25.64
CA TYR A 303 8.91 -11.84 26.54
C TYR A 303 10.06 -10.83 26.43
N ILE A 304 11.31 -11.30 26.48
CA ILE A 304 12.49 -10.44 26.29
C ILE A 304 12.49 -9.82 24.92
N PHE A 305 12.13 -10.57 23.87
CA PHE A 305 12.02 -10.05 22.51
C PHE A 305 11.04 -8.86 22.44
N TYR A 306 9.83 -9.01 22.96
CA TYR A 306 8.84 -7.91 22.97
C TYR A 306 9.29 -6.73 23.82
N TYR A 307 9.90 -7.00 24.98
CA TYR A 307 10.39 -5.93 25.84
C TYR A 307 11.53 -5.14 25.20
N LEU A 308 12.49 -5.80 24.57
CA LEU A 308 13.57 -5.12 23.84
C LEU A 308 13.03 -4.28 22.66
N GLY A 309 12.02 -4.78 21.94
CA GLY A 309 11.33 -4.04 20.90
C GLY A 309 10.59 -2.79 21.43
N TYR A 310 9.98 -2.91 22.63
CA TYR A 310 9.32 -1.81 23.32
C TYR A 310 10.30 -0.70 23.75
N MET A 311 11.49 -1.07 24.18
CA MET A 311 12.49 -0.13 24.74
C MET A 311 13.03 0.91 23.75
N ASN A 312 12.79 0.80 22.45
CA ASN A 312 13.41 1.64 21.42
C ASN A 312 14.94 1.75 21.58
N LEU A 313 15.62 0.64 21.33
CA LEU A 313 17.07 0.50 21.53
C LEU A 313 17.92 1.46 20.69
N SER A 314 17.39 2.03 19.60
CA SER A 314 18.14 3.00 18.76
C SER A 314 18.69 4.18 19.55
N ARG A 315 18.03 4.58 20.66
CA ARG A 315 18.50 5.63 21.57
C ARG A 315 19.83 5.32 22.30
N LEU A 316 20.24 4.05 22.31
CA LEU A 316 21.51 3.63 22.92
C LEU A 316 22.68 3.76 21.94
N ALA A 317 22.41 4.06 20.67
CA ALA A 317 23.45 4.17 19.66
C ALA A 317 24.38 5.35 19.90
N HIS A 318 25.66 5.12 19.77
CA HIS A 318 26.73 6.11 19.91
C HIS A 318 27.63 6.10 18.70
N GLY A 319 28.18 7.25 18.34
CA GLY A 319 29.10 7.45 17.21
C GLY A 319 28.59 8.49 16.21
N ALA A 320 29.45 9.45 15.84
CA ALA A 320 29.08 10.58 14.99
C ALA A 320 28.91 10.23 13.50
N GLY A 321 29.63 9.21 13.01
CA GLY A 321 29.60 8.83 11.58
C GLY A 321 28.78 7.56 11.33
N GLN A 322 28.93 6.55 12.16
CA GLN A 322 28.21 5.29 12.10
C GLN A 322 27.71 4.89 13.49
N PRO A 323 26.47 5.25 13.86
CA PRO A 323 25.92 4.90 15.15
C PRO A 323 25.91 3.37 15.35
N LEU A 324 26.31 2.91 16.53
CA LEU A 324 26.30 1.48 16.86
C LEU A 324 25.90 1.21 18.32
N ILE A 325 25.42 0.00 18.57
CA ILE A 325 25.15 -0.55 19.90
C ILE A 325 26.16 -1.65 20.18
N THR A 326 26.68 -1.69 21.40
CA THR A 326 27.60 -2.71 21.87
C THR A 326 26.92 -3.76 22.76
N ALA A 327 27.47 -4.97 22.81
CA ALA A 327 27.01 -6.00 23.74
C ALA A 327 27.10 -5.54 25.21
N GLY A 328 28.11 -4.74 25.54
CA GLY A 328 28.27 -4.18 26.88
C GLY A 328 27.15 -3.21 27.29
N GLN A 329 26.63 -2.43 26.34
CA GLN A 329 25.47 -1.56 26.59
C GLN A 329 24.19 -2.37 26.78
N LEU A 330 23.95 -3.41 25.94
CA LEU A 330 22.79 -4.28 26.12
C LEU A 330 22.81 -4.99 27.46
N LYS A 331 23.97 -5.53 27.88
CA LYS A 331 24.11 -6.23 29.18
C LYS A 331 23.69 -5.38 30.37
N LYS A 332 23.89 -4.06 30.30
CA LYS A 332 23.59 -3.11 31.38
C LYS A 332 22.12 -2.64 31.41
N LEU A 333 21.31 -3.00 30.39
CA LEU A 333 19.89 -2.63 30.38
C LEU A 333 19.16 -3.29 31.55
N ILE A 334 18.47 -2.47 32.33
CA ILE A 334 17.61 -2.98 33.40
C ILE A 334 16.25 -3.26 32.83
N ILE A 335 15.77 -4.48 33.02
CA ILE A 335 14.49 -4.99 32.52
C ILE A 335 13.66 -5.60 33.64
N PRO A 336 12.32 -5.46 33.60
CA PRO A 336 11.43 -6.11 34.54
C PRO A 336 11.28 -7.60 34.23
N ILE A 337 11.30 -8.43 35.23
CA ILE A 337 11.10 -9.88 35.12
C ILE A 337 9.94 -10.29 36.02
N PRO A 338 8.70 -10.21 35.52
CA PRO A 338 7.55 -10.71 36.22
C PRO A 338 7.55 -12.26 36.29
N PRO A 339 6.69 -12.88 37.10
CA PRO A 339 6.56 -14.35 37.13
C PRO A 339 6.36 -14.97 35.73
N LEU A 340 6.88 -16.19 35.53
CA LEU A 340 6.81 -16.88 34.23
C LEU A 340 5.38 -17.00 33.67
N GLU A 341 4.38 -17.15 34.52
CA GLU A 341 2.98 -17.18 34.10
C GLU A 341 2.54 -15.84 33.51
N THR A 342 2.96 -14.73 34.12
CA THR A 342 2.69 -13.38 33.61
C THR A 342 3.44 -13.12 32.30
N GLN A 343 4.72 -13.54 32.20
CA GLN A 343 5.45 -13.47 30.94
C GLN A 343 4.72 -14.23 29.80
N ALA A 344 4.25 -15.45 30.08
CA ALA A 344 3.52 -16.28 29.12
C ALA A 344 2.19 -15.65 28.69
N LYS A 345 1.43 -15.03 29.61
CA LYS A 345 0.19 -14.31 29.31
C LYS A 345 0.47 -13.11 28.39
N ILE A 346 1.47 -12.31 28.70
CA ILE A 346 1.89 -11.16 27.88
C ILE A 346 2.27 -11.63 26.47
N VAL A 347 3.11 -12.63 26.36
CA VAL A 347 3.53 -13.20 25.06
C VAL A 347 2.34 -13.70 24.27
N SER A 348 1.42 -14.46 24.89
CA SER A 348 0.23 -14.97 24.22
C SER A 348 -0.65 -13.85 23.62
N ILE A 349 -0.78 -12.72 24.30
CA ILE A 349 -1.54 -11.56 23.81
C ILE A 349 -0.79 -10.91 22.64
N LEU A 350 0.50 -10.61 22.83
CA LEU A 350 1.29 -9.91 21.82
C LEU A 350 1.51 -10.75 20.55
N ASP A 351 1.72 -12.07 20.67
CA ASP A 351 1.81 -12.99 19.53
C ASP A 351 0.55 -12.96 18.66
N ARG A 352 -0.64 -12.91 19.26
CA ARG A 352 -1.90 -12.84 18.51
C ARG A 352 -2.02 -11.54 17.72
N PHE A 353 -1.65 -10.42 18.33
CA PHE A 353 -1.66 -9.13 17.63
C PHE A 353 -0.59 -9.06 16.55
N ASP A 354 0.60 -9.59 16.82
CA ASP A 354 1.70 -9.61 15.86
C ASP A 354 1.33 -10.42 14.62
N ALA A 355 0.78 -11.62 14.81
CA ALA A 355 0.29 -12.46 13.72
C ALA A 355 -0.80 -11.75 12.90
N LEU A 356 -1.76 -11.08 13.55
CA LEU A 356 -2.83 -10.37 12.84
C LEU A 356 -2.32 -9.16 12.05
N CYS A 357 -1.38 -8.40 12.61
CA CYS A 357 -0.96 -7.11 12.07
C CYS A 357 0.24 -7.19 11.12
N HIS A 358 1.10 -8.18 11.25
CA HIS A 358 2.39 -8.24 10.57
C HIS A 358 2.62 -9.51 9.77
N ASP A 359 1.85 -10.60 9.99
CA ASP A 359 2.01 -11.82 9.21
C ASP A 359 1.62 -11.59 7.76
N LEU A 360 2.61 -11.74 6.86
CA LEU A 360 2.45 -11.59 5.42
C LEU A 360 1.86 -12.83 4.74
N THR A 361 1.64 -13.91 5.49
CA THR A 361 1.12 -15.18 4.98
C THR A 361 -0.32 -15.46 5.40
N GLN A 362 -0.72 -15.04 6.60
CA GLN A 362 -2.03 -15.33 7.18
C GLN A 362 -2.72 -14.12 7.83
N GLY A 363 -1.99 -13.02 8.09
CA GLY A 363 -2.54 -11.82 8.72
C GLY A 363 -3.32 -10.90 7.77
N LEU A 364 -3.82 -9.80 8.29
CA LEU A 364 -4.51 -8.75 7.50
C LEU A 364 -3.70 -8.26 6.30
N PRO A 365 -2.35 -8.09 6.37
CA PRO A 365 -1.58 -7.72 5.20
C PRO A 365 -1.65 -8.74 4.07
N ALA A 366 -1.66 -10.05 4.38
CA ALA A 366 -1.80 -11.11 3.39
C ALA A 366 -3.18 -11.07 2.72
N GLU A 367 -4.24 -10.87 3.50
CA GLU A 367 -5.60 -10.77 2.96
C GLU A 367 -5.75 -9.54 2.05
N ILE A 368 -5.25 -8.37 2.47
CA ILE A 368 -5.26 -7.16 1.65
C ILE A 368 -4.53 -7.40 0.32
N ALA A 369 -3.36 -8.05 0.34
CA ALA A 369 -2.61 -8.37 -0.86
C ALA A 369 -3.37 -9.35 -1.78
N ALA A 370 -4.01 -10.37 -1.21
CA ALA A 370 -4.85 -11.32 -1.95
C ALA A 370 -6.07 -10.63 -2.59
N ARG A 371 -6.76 -9.74 -1.86
CA ARG A 371 -7.90 -8.98 -2.37
C ARG A 371 -7.50 -8.02 -3.49
N LYS A 372 -6.35 -7.35 -3.38
CA LYS A 372 -5.82 -6.52 -4.47
C LYS A 372 -5.56 -7.31 -5.74
N LYS A 373 -4.93 -8.49 -5.65
CA LYS A 373 -4.72 -9.38 -6.81
C LYS A 373 -6.05 -9.87 -7.40
N GLN A 374 -7.01 -10.22 -6.55
CA GLN A 374 -8.33 -10.63 -6.96
C GLN A 374 -9.07 -9.50 -7.68
N TYR A 375 -9.02 -8.28 -7.16
CA TYR A 375 -9.57 -7.09 -7.79
C TYR A 375 -8.96 -6.86 -9.19
N GLU A 376 -7.63 -6.88 -9.33
CA GLU A 376 -6.95 -6.69 -10.62
C GLU A 376 -7.39 -7.73 -11.65
N TYR A 377 -7.44 -9.00 -11.26
CA TYR A 377 -7.89 -10.08 -12.13
C TYR A 377 -9.35 -9.88 -12.60
N TYR A 378 -10.26 -9.61 -11.67
CA TYR A 378 -11.67 -9.42 -12.03
C TYR A 378 -11.90 -8.11 -12.78
N ARG A 379 -11.22 -7.02 -12.43
CA ARG A 379 -11.29 -5.76 -13.19
C ARG A 379 -10.95 -6.00 -14.65
N ASP A 380 -9.84 -6.64 -14.94
CA ASP A 380 -9.38 -6.87 -16.31
C ASP A 380 -10.32 -7.83 -17.05
N LYS A 381 -10.82 -8.86 -16.37
CA LYS A 381 -11.78 -9.81 -16.94
C LYS A 381 -13.15 -9.17 -17.23
N LEU A 382 -13.69 -8.38 -16.31
CA LEU A 382 -15.00 -7.74 -16.42
C LEU A 382 -15.05 -6.62 -17.47
N LEU A 383 -13.89 -6.03 -17.79
CA LEU A 383 -13.75 -4.95 -18.77
C LEU A 383 -13.22 -5.44 -20.14
N THR A 384 -13.16 -6.76 -20.33
CA THR A 384 -12.79 -7.38 -21.61
C THR A 384 -14.01 -8.01 -22.26
N PHE A 385 -14.32 -7.58 -23.46
CA PHE A 385 -15.47 -8.02 -24.23
C PHE A 385 -15.08 -8.52 -25.61
N PRO A 386 -15.83 -9.49 -26.19
CA PRO A 386 -15.75 -9.78 -27.62
C PRO A 386 -16.27 -8.58 -28.42
N ARG A 387 -15.63 -8.27 -29.53
CA ARG A 387 -16.12 -7.22 -30.43
C ARG A 387 -17.39 -7.70 -31.15
N LYS A 388 -18.31 -6.79 -31.36
CA LYS A 388 -19.53 -7.07 -32.12
C LYS A 388 -19.19 -7.63 -33.51
N GLY A 389 -19.71 -8.82 -33.85
CA GLY A 389 -19.46 -9.52 -35.10
C GLY A 389 -18.22 -10.42 -35.14
N GLU A 390 -17.38 -10.49 -34.10
CA GLU A 390 -16.26 -11.46 -34.07
C GLU A 390 -16.70 -12.90 -33.84
N SER A 391 -17.79 -13.10 -33.12
CA SER A 391 -18.36 -14.44 -32.89
C SER A 391 -18.84 -15.13 -34.19
N ALA A 392 -19.31 -14.36 -35.17
CA ALA A 392 -19.75 -14.87 -36.45
C ALA A 392 -18.58 -15.31 -37.38
N ARG A 393 -17.36 -14.85 -37.13
CA ARG A 393 -16.16 -15.23 -37.90
C ARG A 393 -15.48 -16.51 -37.42
N LYS A 394 -15.69 -16.91 -36.15
CA LYS A 394 -15.15 -18.18 -35.60
C LYS A 394 -16.04 -19.39 -35.88
N ALA A 395 -17.28 -19.17 -36.32
CA ALA A 395 -18.22 -20.22 -36.68
C ALA A 395 -18.31 -20.51 -38.19
N ARG A 396 -17.45 -19.88 -38.99
CA ARG A 396 -17.19 -20.19 -40.43
C ARG A 396 -15.76 -20.67 -40.57
#